data_fc6f264c6969085de76df4afed2ac287
#
_entry.id   fc6f264c6969085de76df4afed2ac287
#
_cell.length_a   1.000
_cell.length_b   1.000
_cell.length_c   1.000
_cell.angle_alpha   90.00
_cell.angle_beta   90.00
_cell.angle_gamma   90.00
#
_symmetry.space_group_name_H-M   'P 1'
#
loop_
_entity.id
_entity.type
_entity.pdbx_description
1 polymer ?
#
loop_
_entity_poly.entity_id
_entity_poly.type
_entity_poly.pdbx_seq_one_letter_code
_entity_poly.pdbx_strand_id
1 'polypeptide(L)'
;MSAQQLDVKKSWQAIRRHRLLVVIGAVVGLLLGVAFAFVRPPMYSAAALVVLPPPPVVAGGSTAGSQSIDTQRYIAESGPVLHSAGQNLEPPLSTEVVRERVKASAVTDDVIRIEAKGTSARQAVKLANSVAQVYLVFVTTDKQLPGDLGKRTGARLLEGAAEAHGGSKLLHAGTYGGLFGLLGAIAAAIIVLARARGDRRLRMRDEIADAVGLPVLASVSSYPAQDPSDWAELLQNYHPTAVDAWSLRKTLHHLELDVKGGPATSLTVISFADDEKARSLGPQLAAFASTFGVTSSLVIDQHHEEPRGSVALDIYLTLVDRADPQLEGERTTRTIIALSAGTVTAEELARLAVAITGDDRTIDGIVVTDPDPFDRTIGRVAQSQRRSGSRLPTLLTGTARRTR
;
A
#
# COMPACT_ATOMS: atom_id res chain seq x y z
N MET A 1 13.88 -2.09 21.03
CA MET A 1 13.04 -1.47 19.99
C MET A 1 11.61 -1.85 20.30
N SER A 2 10.69 -0.86 20.35
CA SER A 2 9.30 -1.15 20.71
C SER A 2 8.59 -1.95 19.61
N ALA A 3 7.64 -2.82 19.96
CA ALA A 3 6.86 -3.64 19.04
C ALA A 3 6.21 -2.81 17.91
N GLN A 4 5.84 -1.56 18.19
CA GLN A 4 5.28 -0.61 17.20
C GLN A 4 6.26 -0.23 16.09
N GLN A 5 7.58 -0.10 16.38
CA GLN A 5 8.56 0.24 15.35
C GLN A 5 8.83 -0.93 14.39
N LEU A 6 8.71 -2.15 14.89
CA LEU A 6 8.80 -3.36 14.06
C LEU A 6 7.62 -3.48 13.10
N ASP A 7 6.41 -3.14 13.54
CA ASP A 7 5.20 -3.21 12.69
C ASP A 7 5.23 -2.20 11.53
N VAL A 8 5.75 -1.00 11.75
CA VAL A 8 5.87 0.02 10.69
C VAL A 8 6.88 -0.42 9.62
N LYS A 9 8.03 -1.00 10.03
CA LYS A 9 9.03 -1.54 9.09
C LYS A 9 8.46 -2.68 8.25
N LYS A 10 7.75 -3.63 8.86
CA LYS A 10 7.12 -4.76 8.17
C LYS A 10 6.05 -4.27 7.18
N SER A 11 5.22 -3.30 7.59
CA SER A 11 4.21 -2.69 6.73
C SER A 11 4.83 -1.98 5.52
N TRP A 12 5.91 -1.24 5.72
CA TRP A 12 6.62 -0.57 4.63
C TRP A 12 7.26 -1.55 3.63
N GLN A 13 7.84 -2.63 4.14
CA GLN A 13 8.42 -3.69 3.30
C GLN A 13 7.34 -4.40 2.46
N ALA A 14 6.17 -4.67 3.03
CA ALA A 14 5.04 -5.24 2.32
C ALA A 14 4.58 -4.35 1.15
N ILE A 15 4.44 -3.04 1.39
CA ILE A 15 4.06 -2.06 0.34
C ILE A 15 5.14 -2.01 -0.75
N ARG A 16 6.42 -1.97 -0.38
CA ARG A 16 7.54 -1.90 -1.33
C ARG A 16 7.65 -3.16 -2.19
N ARG A 17 7.32 -4.32 -1.63
CA ARG A 17 7.30 -5.60 -2.35
C ARG A 17 6.19 -5.63 -3.40
N HIS A 18 5.03 -5.07 -3.08
CA HIS A 18 3.86 -5.04 -3.95
C HIS A 18 3.62 -3.67 -4.59
N ARG A 19 4.70 -2.89 -4.82
CA ARG A 19 4.63 -1.55 -5.42
C ARG A 19 3.82 -1.49 -6.72
N LEU A 20 3.90 -2.55 -7.53
CA LEU A 20 3.13 -2.69 -8.77
C LEU A 20 1.62 -2.63 -8.50
N LEU A 21 1.11 -3.32 -7.49
CA LEU A 21 -0.32 -3.30 -7.14
C LEU A 21 -0.77 -1.90 -6.69
N VAL A 22 0.07 -1.19 -5.93
CA VAL A 22 -0.24 0.18 -5.49
C VAL A 22 -0.25 1.14 -6.69
N VAL A 23 0.71 1.00 -7.61
CA VAL A 23 0.73 1.79 -8.85
C VAL A 23 -0.47 1.50 -9.72
N ILE A 24 -0.85 0.24 -9.90
CA ILE A 24 -2.07 -0.12 -10.64
C ILE A 24 -3.31 0.50 -9.99
N GLY A 25 -3.44 0.42 -8.67
CA GLY A 25 -4.53 1.05 -7.94
C GLY A 25 -4.59 2.56 -8.14
N ALA A 26 -3.43 3.25 -8.12
CA ALA A 26 -3.33 4.67 -8.39
C ALA A 26 -3.75 5.03 -9.83
N VAL A 27 -3.31 4.26 -10.83
CA VAL A 27 -3.65 4.48 -12.24
C VAL A 27 -5.15 4.24 -12.49
N VAL A 28 -5.71 3.16 -11.95
CA VAL A 28 -7.15 2.90 -12.05
C VAL A 28 -7.96 4.01 -11.39
N GLY A 29 -7.57 4.43 -10.18
CA GLY A 29 -8.19 5.55 -9.51
C GLY A 29 -8.13 6.84 -10.33
N LEU A 30 -6.97 7.17 -10.91
CA LEU A 30 -6.78 8.35 -11.76
C LEU A 30 -7.71 8.30 -12.98
N LEU A 31 -7.78 7.18 -13.68
CA LEU A 31 -8.66 7.02 -14.85
C LEU A 31 -10.14 7.18 -14.47
N LEU A 32 -10.57 6.60 -13.35
CA LEU A 32 -11.92 6.77 -12.83
C LEU A 32 -12.21 8.21 -12.45
N GLY A 33 -11.26 8.92 -11.83
CA GLY A 33 -11.40 10.33 -11.48
C GLY A 33 -11.51 11.24 -12.70
N VAL A 34 -10.70 10.98 -13.73
CA VAL A 34 -10.80 11.70 -15.00
C VAL A 34 -12.16 11.41 -15.68
N ALA A 35 -12.59 10.16 -15.74
CA ALA A 35 -13.90 9.80 -16.28
C ALA A 35 -15.04 10.51 -15.51
N PHE A 36 -14.97 10.55 -14.18
CA PHE A 36 -15.93 11.26 -13.34
C PHE A 36 -15.96 12.76 -13.61
N ALA A 37 -14.80 13.39 -13.87
CA ALA A 37 -14.71 14.80 -14.22
C ALA A 37 -15.42 15.13 -15.55
N PHE A 38 -15.47 14.19 -16.49
CA PHE A 38 -16.24 14.36 -17.74
C PHE A 38 -17.75 14.24 -17.53
N VAL A 39 -18.19 13.44 -16.56
CA VAL A 39 -19.62 13.33 -16.22
C VAL A 39 -20.12 14.57 -15.49
N ARG A 40 -19.26 15.22 -14.71
CA ARG A 40 -19.57 16.48 -14.01
C ARG A 40 -18.69 17.61 -14.54
N PRO A 41 -19.08 18.24 -15.66
CA PRO A 41 -18.29 19.33 -16.24
C PRO A 41 -18.18 20.51 -15.26
N PRO A 42 -17.06 21.24 -15.29
CA PRO A 42 -16.88 22.42 -14.45
C PRO A 42 -17.89 23.48 -14.82
N MET A 43 -18.39 24.19 -13.82
CA MET A 43 -19.26 25.35 -14.06
C MET A 43 -18.44 26.61 -14.26
N TYR A 44 -18.85 27.40 -15.23
CA TYR A 44 -18.34 28.75 -15.46
C TYR A 44 -19.18 29.73 -14.67
N SER A 45 -18.58 30.76 -14.07
CA SER A 45 -19.26 31.86 -13.40
C SER A 45 -19.04 33.16 -14.15
N ALA A 46 -20.10 33.94 -14.30
CA ALA A 46 -20.06 35.29 -14.86
C ALA A 46 -20.88 36.24 -13.97
N ALA A 47 -20.47 37.49 -13.86
CA ALA A 47 -21.11 38.47 -13.00
C ALA A 47 -21.48 39.70 -13.77
N ALA A 48 -22.68 40.23 -13.52
CA ALA A 48 -23.14 41.52 -13.96
C ALA A 48 -23.31 42.44 -12.75
N LEU A 49 -23.01 43.75 -12.92
CA LEU A 49 -23.13 44.76 -11.89
C LEU A 49 -24.25 45.71 -12.23
N VAL A 50 -25.15 45.92 -11.28
CA VAL A 50 -26.27 46.84 -11.39
C VAL A 50 -26.14 47.94 -10.34
N VAL A 51 -26.19 49.19 -10.76
CA VAL A 51 -26.20 50.36 -9.87
C VAL A 51 -27.64 50.78 -9.63
N LEU A 52 -27.96 50.99 -8.36
CA LEU A 52 -29.20 51.50 -7.88
C LEU A 52 -29.03 52.97 -7.51
N PRO A 53 -29.96 53.87 -7.89
CA PRO A 53 -29.88 55.25 -7.46
C PRO A 53 -30.10 55.33 -5.94
N PRO A 54 -29.53 56.37 -5.29
CA PRO A 54 -29.81 56.60 -3.87
C PRO A 54 -31.30 56.76 -3.63
N PRO A 55 -31.84 56.34 -2.48
CA PRO A 55 -33.27 56.51 -2.18
C PRO A 55 -33.66 57.97 -2.23
N PRO A 56 -34.86 58.32 -2.78
CA PRO A 56 -35.29 59.68 -2.80
C PRO A 56 -35.41 60.24 -1.36
N VAL A 57 -34.78 61.40 -1.12
CA VAL A 57 -34.89 62.06 0.18
C VAL A 57 -36.25 62.74 0.20
N VAL A 58 -37.18 62.22 1.00
CA VAL A 58 -38.47 62.85 1.22
C VAL A 58 -38.27 64.03 2.14
N ALA A 59 -38.75 65.19 1.76
CA ALA A 59 -38.70 66.42 2.55
C ALA A 59 -39.46 66.20 3.88
N GLY A 60 -38.69 66.03 4.97
CA GLY A 60 -39.24 65.74 6.30
C GLY A 60 -38.31 64.87 7.18
N GLY A 61 -37.14 64.53 6.69
CA GLY A 61 -36.05 63.91 7.52
C GLY A 61 -36.24 62.47 7.94
N SER A 62 -37.35 61.82 7.61
CA SER A 62 -37.47 60.37 7.69
C SER A 62 -37.14 59.77 6.34
N THR A 63 -36.13 58.91 6.30
CA THR A 63 -35.87 57.98 5.20
C THR A 63 -37.05 57.02 5.07
N ALA A 64 -38.18 57.55 4.58
CA ALA A 64 -39.39 56.76 4.38
C ALA A 64 -39.08 55.75 3.27
N GLY A 65 -38.90 54.51 3.69
CA GLY A 65 -38.92 53.37 2.81
C GLY A 65 -37.69 53.16 1.93
N SER A 66 -36.47 53.51 2.38
CA SER A 66 -35.26 53.03 1.72
C SER A 66 -35.22 51.51 1.87
N GLN A 67 -35.65 50.81 0.84
CA GLN A 67 -35.45 49.36 0.81
C GLN A 67 -33.95 49.11 0.92
N SER A 68 -33.59 48.36 1.98
CA SER A 68 -32.20 47.99 2.17
C SER A 68 -31.68 47.24 0.92
N ILE A 69 -30.40 47.32 0.66
CA ILE A 69 -29.77 46.59 -0.42
C ILE A 69 -30.11 45.10 -0.36
N ASP A 70 -30.33 44.56 0.85
CA ASP A 70 -30.78 43.18 1.05
C ASP A 70 -32.16 42.91 0.44
N THR A 71 -33.12 43.85 0.57
CA THR A 71 -34.42 43.71 -0.10
C THR A 71 -34.25 43.65 -1.61
N GLN A 72 -33.39 44.47 -2.17
CA GLN A 72 -33.12 44.49 -3.61
C GLN A 72 -32.45 43.19 -4.07
N ARG A 73 -31.61 42.62 -3.23
CA ARG A 73 -31.03 41.29 -3.47
C ARG A 73 -32.10 40.21 -3.53
N TYR A 74 -33.04 40.20 -2.58
CA TYR A 74 -34.16 39.26 -2.59
C TYR A 74 -35.07 39.44 -3.82
N ILE A 75 -35.27 40.68 -4.28
CA ILE A 75 -36.02 40.94 -5.51
C ILE A 75 -35.30 40.36 -6.73
N ALA A 76 -33.97 40.50 -6.81
CA ALA A 76 -33.19 39.96 -7.91
C ALA A 76 -33.23 38.39 -7.93
N GLU A 77 -33.37 37.77 -6.77
CA GLU A 77 -33.49 36.30 -6.61
C GLU A 77 -34.96 35.83 -6.57
N SER A 78 -35.93 36.72 -6.80
CA SER A 78 -37.34 36.40 -6.74
C SER A 78 -37.80 35.49 -7.89
N GLY A 79 -38.82 34.67 -7.63
CA GLY A 79 -39.38 33.74 -8.61
C GLY A 79 -39.75 34.36 -9.94
N PRO A 80 -40.48 35.52 -9.97
CA PRO A 80 -40.85 36.21 -11.23
C PRO A 80 -39.64 36.66 -12.06
N VAL A 81 -38.60 37.19 -11.40
CA VAL A 81 -37.37 37.63 -12.08
C VAL A 81 -36.64 36.44 -12.66
N LEU A 82 -36.43 35.39 -11.85
CA LEU A 82 -35.72 34.18 -12.28
C LEU A 82 -36.47 33.43 -13.36
N HIS A 83 -37.79 33.35 -13.28
CA HIS A 83 -38.63 32.73 -14.31
C HIS A 83 -38.47 33.41 -15.65
N SER A 84 -38.70 34.74 -15.67
CA SER A 84 -38.60 35.53 -16.90
C SER A 84 -37.18 35.48 -17.49
N ALA A 85 -36.16 35.56 -16.64
CA ALA A 85 -34.78 35.44 -17.07
C ALA A 85 -34.45 34.08 -17.67
N GLY A 86 -35.00 33.00 -17.11
CA GLY A 86 -34.83 31.63 -17.62
C GLY A 86 -35.51 31.42 -18.97
N GLN A 87 -36.67 32.02 -19.20
CA GLN A 87 -37.39 31.93 -20.47
C GLN A 87 -36.69 32.71 -21.61
N ASN A 88 -35.94 33.76 -21.30
CA ASN A 88 -35.18 34.54 -22.29
C ASN A 88 -33.91 33.85 -22.80
N LEU A 89 -33.61 32.62 -22.31
CA LEU A 89 -32.44 31.87 -22.72
C LEU A 89 -32.77 30.80 -23.80
N GLU A 90 -31.79 30.51 -24.60
CA GLU A 90 -31.84 29.42 -25.59
C GLU A 90 -30.76 28.39 -25.28
N PRO A 91 -31.12 27.18 -24.87
CA PRO A 91 -32.47 26.69 -24.53
C PRO A 91 -33.02 27.31 -23.22
N PRO A 92 -34.35 27.40 -23.07
CA PRO A 92 -34.97 27.94 -21.85
C PRO A 92 -34.62 27.06 -20.63
N LEU A 93 -34.43 27.74 -19.47
CA LEU A 93 -34.11 27.08 -18.20
C LEU A 93 -35.31 27.17 -17.26
N SER A 94 -35.55 26.08 -16.49
CA SER A 94 -36.58 26.13 -15.45
C SER A 94 -36.17 27.06 -14.30
N THR A 95 -37.15 27.61 -13.59
CA THR A 95 -36.91 28.55 -12.48
C THR A 95 -36.06 27.93 -11.38
N GLU A 96 -36.22 26.63 -11.09
CA GLU A 96 -35.40 25.90 -10.11
C GLU A 96 -33.91 25.87 -10.50
N VAL A 97 -33.64 25.55 -11.74
CA VAL A 97 -32.26 25.50 -12.28
C VAL A 97 -31.63 26.90 -12.26
N VAL A 98 -32.42 27.96 -12.60
CA VAL A 98 -31.92 29.32 -12.54
C VAL A 98 -31.63 29.70 -11.10
N ARG A 99 -32.51 29.36 -10.14
CA ARG A 99 -32.32 29.64 -8.71
C ARG A 99 -31.07 29.01 -8.15
N GLU A 100 -30.75 27.79 -8.52
CA GLU A 100 -29.52 27.11 -8.09
C GLU A 100 -28.24 27.73 -8.68
N ARG A 101 -28.39 28.37 -9.86
CA ARG A 101 -27.24 28.90 -10.61
C ARG A 101 -27.02 30.39 -10.45
N VAL A 102 -27.98 31.11 -9.92
CA VAL A 102 -27.91 32.58 -9.77
C VAL A 102 -27.79 32.96 -8.31
N LYS A 103 -26.90 33.90 -8.03
CA LYS A 103 -26.74 34.48 -6.70
C LYS A 103 -26.56 35.97 -6.81
N ALA A 104 -27.38 36.73 -6.09
CA ALA A 104 -27.20 38.16 -5.95
C ALA A 104 -26.46 38.50 -4.67
N SER A 105 -25.52 39.42 -4.72
CA SER A 105 -24.79 39.92 -3.55
C SER A 105 -24.60 41.42 -3.62
N ALA A 106 -24.66 42.08 -2.48
CA ALA A 106 -24.35 43.51 -2.38
C ALA A 106 -22.82 43.69 -2.46
N VAL A 107 -22.37 44.62 -3.30
CA VAL A 107 -20.96 45.03 -3.38
C VAL A 107 -20.76 46.32 -2.56
N THR A 108 -21.70 47.25 -2.69
CA THR A 108 -21.81 48.49 -1.91
C THR A 108 -23.28 48.71 -1.60
N ASP A 109 -23.61 49.77 -0.87
CA ASP A 109 -25.01 50.12 -0.55
C ASP A 109 -25.87 50.44 -1.81
N ASP A 110 -25.20 50.73 -2.94
CA ASP A 110 -25.86 51.09 -4.17
C ASP A 110 -25.54 50.16 -5.35
N VAL A 111 -24.76 49.07 -5.13
CA VAL A 111 -24.34 48.18 -6.21
C VAL A 111 -24.63 46.72 -5.86
N ILE A 112 -25.40 46.10 -6.75
CA ILE A 112 -25.66 44.64 -6.68
C ILE A 112 -24.85 43.94 -7.75
N ARG A 113 -24.18 42.83 -7.33
CA ARG A 113 -23.55 41.86 -8.22
C ARG A 113 -24.49 40.69 -8.41
N ILE A 114 -24.82 40.40 -9.64
CA ILE A 114 -25.60 39.24 -10.05
C ILE A 114 -24.62 38.22 -10.67
N GLU A 115 -24.29 37.19 -9.93
CA GLU A 115 -23.42 36.11 -10.37
C GLU A 115 -24.27 34.94 -10.88
N ALA A 116 -23.95 34.45 -12.07
CA ALA A 116 -24.63 33.30 -12.66
C ALA A 116 -23.64 32.22 -13.05
N LYS A 117 -24.00 30.95 -12.79
CA LYS A 117 -23.22 29.75 -13.14
C LYS A 117 -23.83 29.08 -14.35
N GLY A 118 -22.98 28.66 -15.29
CA GLY A 118 -23.41 27.94 -16.50
C GLY A 118 -22.48 26.78 -16.85
N THR A 119 -22.97 25.83 -17.62
CA THR A 119 -22.19 24.71 -18.14
C THR A 119 -21.21 25.11 -19.24
N SER A 120 -21.38 26.32 -19.78
CA SER A 120 -20.44 26.97 -20.71
C SER A 120 -20.26 28.43 -20.36
N ALA A 121 -19.13 29.01 -20.76
CA ALA A 121 -18.85 30.44 -20.57
C ALA A 121 -19.95 31.32 -21.16
N ARG A 122 -20.40 31.00 -22.38
CA ARG A 122 -21.48 31.71 -23.06
C ARG A 122 -22.81 31.64 -22.30
N GLN A 123 -23.15 30.49 -21.74
CA GLN A 123 -24.38 30.29 -20.96
C GLN A 123 -24.32 31.10 -19.64
N ALA A 124 -23.19 31.10 -18.92
CA ALA A 124 -23.03 31.88 -17.70
C ALA A 124 -23.19 33.39 -17.97
N VAL A 125 -22.54 33.90 -19.03
CA VAL A 125 -22.64 35.31 -19.45
C VAL A 125 -24.08 35.66 -19.84
N LYS A 126 -24.73 34.84 -20.68
CA LYS A 126 -26.13 35.10 -21.10
C LYS A 126 -27.08 35.08 -19.90
N LEU A 127 -26.91 34.13 -18.98
CA LEU A 127 -27.76 34.00 -17.80
C LEU A 127 -27.59 35.25 -16.86
N ALA A 128 -26.33 35.63 -16.56
CA ALA A 128 -26.08 36.80 -15.72
C ALA A 128 -26.68 38.06 -16.31
N ASN A 129 -26.49 38.29 -17.60
CA ASN A 129 -27.05 39.47 -18.30
C ASN A 129 -28.59 39.41 -18.39
N SER A 130 -29.18 38.25 -18.65
CA SER A 130 -30.62 38.07 -18.68
C SER A 130 -31.26 38.40 -17.33
N VAL A 131 -30.70 37.87 -16.23
CA VAL A 131 -31.20 38.17 -14.89
C VAL A 131 -31.05 39.66 -14.55
N ALA A 132 -29.90 40.28 -14.90
CA ALA A 132 -29.69 41.72 -14.67
C ALA A 132 -30.68 42.57 -15.46
N GLN A 133 -30.94 42.25 -16.72
CA GLN A 133 -31.92 42.99 -17.56
C GLN A 133 -33.34 42.81 -17.04
N VAL A 134 -33.78 41.60 -16.75
CA VAL A 134 -35.11 41.33 -16.21
C VAL A 134 -35.28 42.02 -14.85
N TYR A 135 -34.27 41.95 -13.98
CA TYR A 135 -34.30 42.67 -12.71
C TYR A 135 -34.45 44.20 -12.91
N LEU A 136 -33.69 44.79 -13.83
CA LEU A 136 -33.82 46.22 -14.14
C LEU A 136 -35.21 46.59 -14.63
N VAL A 137 -35.79 45.80 -15.56
CA VAL A 137 -37.16 46.01 -16.05
C VAL A 137 -38.15 45.89 -14.91
N PHE A 138 -37.99 44.88 -14.05
CA PHE A 138 -38.87 44.63 -12.91
C PHE A 138 -38.86 45.83 -11.93
N VAL A 139 -37.68 46.32 -11.55
CA VAL A 139 -37.51 47.43 -10.59
C VAL A 139 -37.92 48.79 -11.19
N THR A 140 -37.78 48.99 -12.53
CA THR A 140 -38.10 50.26 -13.18
C THR A 140 -39.55 50.37 -13.67
N THR A 141 -40.15 49.26 -14.09
CA THR A 141 -41.39 49.24 -14.86
C THR A 141 -42.59 48.58 -14.16
N ASP A 142 -42.33 47.67 -13.21
CA ASP A 142 -43.37 46.79 -12.70
C ASP A 142 -44.38 47.52 -11.78
N LYS A 143 -45.67 47.47 -12.19
CA LYS A 143 -46.81 48.01 -11.44
C LYS A 143 -47.30 47.08 -10.32
N GLN A 144 -46.74 45.88 -10.22
CA GLN A 144 -47.17 44.82 -9.28
C GLN A 144 -46.51 44.91 -7.90
N LEU A 145 -45.51 45.79 -7.76
CA LEU A 145 -44.95 46.04 -6.44
C LEU A 145 -45.92 46.95 -5.63
N PRO A 146 -46.38 46.51 -4.44
CA PRO A 146 -47.33 47.29 -3.64
C PRO A 146 -46.66 48.62 -3.23
N GLY A 147 -47.22 49.73 -3.72
CA GLY A 147 -46.76 51.09 -3.43
C GLY A 147 -45.48 51.49 -4.16
N ASP A 148 -45.04 52.72 -3.95
CA ASP A 148 -43.79 53.28 -4.53
C ASP A 148 -42.52 52.65 -3.94
N LEU A 149 -42.67 51.70 -3.05
CA LEU A 149 -41.58 51.08 -2.28
C LEU A 149 -40.57 50.24 -3.11
N GLY A 150 -40.95 49.81 -4.31
CA GLY A 150 -40.10 49.00 -5.19
C GLY A 150 -39.46 49.73 -6.35
N LYS A 151 -40.03 50.90 -6.73
CA LYS A 151 -39.54 51.59 -7.91
C LYS A 151 -38.22 52.32 -7.66
N ARG A 152 -37.21 51.90 -8.40
CA ARG A 152 -35.90 52.55 -8.44
C ARG A 152 -35.68 53.18 -9.82
N THR A 153 -36.40 54.27 -10.09
CA THR A 153 -36.20 55.04 -11.31
C THR A 153 -34.77 55.59 -11.42
N GLY A 154 -34.04 55.08 -12.42
CA GLY A 154 -32.62 55.40 -12.60
C GLY A 154 -31.66 54.25 -12.30
N ALA A 155 -32.17 53.06 -11.89
CA ALA A 155 -31.34 51.86 -11.87
C ALA A 155 -30.82 51.57 -13.28
N ARG A 156 -29.54 51.22 -13.36
CA ARG A 156 -28.87 50.98 -14.65
C ARG A 156 -27.84 49.87 -14.53
N LEU A 157 -27.58 49.19 -15.63
CA LEU A 157 -26.50 48.27 -15.73
C LEU A 157 -25.17 49.04 -15.68
N LEU A 158 -24.34 48.77 -14.66
CA LEU A 158 -23.02 49.37 -14.55
C LEU A 158 -22.05 48.64 -15.46
N GLU A 159 -22.11 47.31 -15.39
CA GLU A 159 -21.24 46.43 -16.17
C GLU A 159 -22.01 45.17 -16.51
N GLY A 160 -22.13 44.86 -17.79
CA GLY A 160 -22.64 43.57 -18.24
C GLY A 160 -21.60 42.47 -18.07
N ALA A 161 -22.04 41.27 -17.83
CA ALA A 161 -21.15 40.11 -17.85
C ALA A 161 -20.55 39.99 -19.27
N ALA A 162 -19.24 40.21 -19.40
CA ALA A 162 -18.50 40.07 -20.66
C ALA A 162 -17.70 38.78 -20.69
N GLU A 163 -17.11 38.42 -19.56
CA GLU A 163 -16.25 37.27 -19.43
C GLU A 163 -16.76 36.33 -18.33
N ALA A 164 -16.58 35.04 -18.58
CA ALA A 164 -16.84 34.02 -17.56
C ALA A 164 -15.53 33.48 -17.02
N HIS A 165 -15.44 33.41 -15.71
CA HIS A 165 -14.27 32.90 -15.00
C HIS A 165 -14.51 31.44 -14.50
N GLY A 166 -13.43 30.70 -14.35
CA GLY A 166 -13.51 29.30 -13.91
C GLY A 166 -13.72 28.30 -15.05
N GLY A 167 -13.96 27.07 -14.73
CA GLY A 167 -14.34 26.05 -15.71
C GLY A 167 -13.20 25.45 -16.53
N SER A 168 -11.94 25.57 -16.12
CA SER A 168 -10.85 24.87 -16.80
C SER A 168 -11.06 23.35 -16.69
N LYS A 169 -11.42 22.73 -17.82
CA LYS A 169 -11.65 21.28 -17.90
C LYS A 169 -10.41 20.48 -17.48
N LEU A 170 -9.21 20.97 -17.86
CA LEU A 170 -7.94 20.33 -17.50
C LEU A 170 -7.68 20.40 -15.99
N LEU A 171 -7.90 21.56 -15.38
CA LEU A 171 -7.73 21.70 -13.92
C LEU A 171 -8.72 20.83 -13.16
N HIS A 172 -9.97 20.77 -13.62
CA HIS A 172 -11.03 19.94 -13.04
C HIS A 172 -10.72 18.46 -13.16
N ALA A 173 -10.33 18.00 -14.36
CA ALA A 173 -9.88 16.62 -14.58
C ALA A 173 -8.63 16.27 -13.74
N GLY A 174 -7.69 17.21 -13.62
CA GLY A 174 -6.49 17.03 -12.80
C GLY A 174 -6.80 16.89 -11.31
N THR A 175 -7.71 17.73 -10.76
CA THR A 175 -8.09 17.66 -9.35
C THR A 175 -8.82 16.36 -9.00
N TYR A 176 -9.83 15.96 -9.80
CA TYR A 176 -10.54 14.70 -9.58
C TYR A 176 -9.65 13.50 -9.88
N GLY A 177 -8.86 13.53 -10.96
CA GLY A 177 -7.89 12.48 -11.27
C GLY A 177 -6.88 12.28 -10.14
N GLY A 178 -6.30 13.37 -9.63
CA GLY A 178 -5.36 13.31 -8.50
C GLY A 178 -6.00 12.78 -7.22
N LEU A 179 -7.19 13.26 -6.86
CA LEU A 179 -7.90 12.80 -5.67
C LEU A 179 -8.24 11.31 -5.74
N PHE A 180 -8.85 10.88 -6.84
CA PHE A 180 -9.21 9.46 -7.03
C PHE A 180 -7.99 8.58 -7.19
N GLY A 181 -6.91 9.06 -7.81
CA GLY A 181 -5.63 8.37 -7.90
C GLY A 181 -5.03 8.11 -6.52
N LEU A 182 -5.06 9.12 -5.63
CA LEU A 182 -4.61 8.97 -4.24
C LEU A 182 -5.47 7.96 -3.47
N LEU A 183 -6.79 8.06 -3.59
CA LEU A 183 -7.71 7.11 -2.96
C LEU A 183 -7.49 5.68 -3.46
N GLY A 184 -7.27 5.51 -4.75
CA GLY A 184 -6.94 4.20 -5.35
C GLY A 184 -5.62 3.63 -4.84
N ALA A 185 -4.59 4.46 -4.68
CA ALA A 185 -3.32 4.06 -4.08
C ALA A 185 -3.47 3.63 -2.62
N ILE A 186 -4.23 4.39 -1.82
CA ILE A 186 -4.51 4.06 -0.41
C ILE A 186 -5.28 2.75 -0.30
N ALA A 187 -6.34 2.56 -1.10
CA ALA A 187 -7.12 1.33 -1.11
C ALA A 187 -6.26 0.11 -1.47
N ALA A 188 -5.42 0.23 -2.51
CA ALA A 188 -4.48 -0.81 -2.88
C ALA A 188 -3.46 -1.11 -1.76
N ALA A 189 -2.94 -0.09 -1.10
CA ALA A 189 -2.03 -0.27 0.04
C ALA A 189 -2.71 -1.00 1.21
N ILE A 190 -3.97 -0.68 1.52
CA ILE A 190 -4.76 -1.38 2.55
C ILE A 190 -4.94 -2.85 2.18
N ILE A 191 -5.28 -3.15 0.92
CA ILE A 191 -5.43 -4.54 0.43
C ILE A 191 -4.12 -5.30 0.56
N VAL A 192 -2.98 -4.70 0.16
CA VAL A 192 -1.65 -5.29 0.31
C VAL A 192 -1.32 -5.57 1.77
N LEU A 193 -1.59 -4.63 2.67
CA LEU A 193 -1.35 -4.80 4.11
C LEU A 193 -2.25 -5.87 4.73
N ALA A 194 -3.53 -5.91 4.35
CA ALA A 194 -4.46 -6.93 4.81
C ALA A 194 -4.00 -8.33 4.37
N ARG A 195 -3.56 -8.46 3.12
CA ARG A 195 -3.03 -9.72 2.59
C ARG A 195 -1.70 -10.11 3.26
N ALA A 196 -0.81 -9.14 3.51
CA ALA A 196 0.45 -9.37 4.20
C ALA A 196 0.26 -9.80 5.67
N ARG A 197 -0.79 -9.32 6.35
CA ARG A 197 -1.13 -9.76 7.71
C ARG A 197 -1.68 -11.19 7.77
N GLY A 198 -2.30 -11.66 6.70
CA GLY A 198 -2.76 -13.05 6.58
C GLY A 198 -1.66 -14.04 6.21
N ASP A 199 -0.55 -13.56 5.67
CA ASP A 199 0.58 -14.38 5.27
C ASP A 199 1.45 -14.69 6.51
N ARG A 200 1.33 -15.92 7.02
CA ARG A 200 2.10 -16.43 8.18
C ARG A 200 3.41 -17.09 7.78
N ARG A 201 3.80 -17.01 6.52
CA ARG A 201 4.99 -17.65 6.00
C ARG A 201 6.26 -16.92 6.46
N LEU A 202 7.22 -17.70 6.92
CA LEU A 202 8.51 -17.22 7.40
C LEU A 202 9.36 -16.70 6.23
N ARG A 203 9.84 -15.49 6.34
CA ARG A 203 10.61 -14.86 5.27
C ARG A 203 11.98 -14.36 5.71
N MET A 204 12.08 -13.94 6.95
CA MET A 204 13.34 -13.44 7.52
C MET A 204 14.09 -14.58 8.20
N ARG A 205 15.40 -14.61 8.06
CA ARG A 205 16.26 -15.63 8.68
C ARG A 205 16.11 -15.68 10.19
N ASP A 206 15.95 -14.52 10.86
CA ASP A 206 15.73 -14.50 12.31
C ASP A 206 14.36 -15.10 12.68
N GLU A 207 13.30 -14.87 11.86
CA GLU A 207 11.99 -15.49 12.07
C GLU A 207 12.07 -17.03 11.92
N ILE A 208 12.85 -17.50 10.93
CA ILE A 208 13.08 -18.92 10.70
C ILE A 208 13.86 -19.53 11.87
N ALA A 209 14.93 -18.87 12.31
CA ALA A 209 15.75 -19.33 13.42
C ALA A 209 14.95 -19.40 14.73
N ASP A 210 14.13 -18.36 14.99
CA ASP A 210 13.32 -18.26 16.21
C ASP A 210 12.17 -19.27 16.25
N ALA A 211 11.65 -19.69 15.08
CA ALA A 211 10.53 -20.63 14.99
C ALA A 211 10.86 -22.01 15.59
N VAL A 212 12.11 -22.46 15.45
CA VAL A 212 12.55 -23.79 15.90
C VAL A 212 13.74 -23.75 16.86
N GLY A 213 14.27 -22.56 17.14
CA GLY A 213 15.41 -22.40 18.03
C GLY A 213 16.75 -22.87 17.43
N LEU A 214 16.85 -22.94 16.11
CA LEU A 214 18.03 -23.40 15.38
C LEU A 214 18.62 -22.27 14.53
N PRO A 215 19.97 -22.17 14.42
CA PRO A 215 20.59 -21.12 13.65
C PRO A 215 20.42 -21.35 12.14
N VAL A 216 20.25 -20.26 11.39
CA VAL A 216 20.40 -20.27 9.94
C VAL A 216 21.89 -20.18 9.63
N LEU A 217 22.47 -21.26 9.11
CA LEU A 217 23.90 -21.37 8.81
C LEU A 217 24.33 -20.47 7.67
N ALA A 218 23.54 -20.48 6.61
CA ALA A 218 23.80 -19.71 5.40
C ALA A 218 22.51 -19.45 4.61
N SER A 219 22.65 -18.56 3.62
CA SER A 219 21.64 -18.38 2.58
C SER A 219 22.31 -18.51 1.22
N VAL A 220 21.67 -19.24 0.31
CA VAL A 220 22.19 -19.56 -1.01
C VAL A 220 21.11 -19.29 -2.04
N SER A 221 21.48 -18.74 -3.20
CA SER A 221 20.55 -18.63 -4.31
C SER A 221 20.24 -20.02 -4.87
N SER A 222 18.96 -20.30 -5.11
CA SER A 222 18.58 -21.60 -5.69
C SER A 222 19.04 -21.68 -7.15
N TYR A 223 19.53 -22.84 -7.53
CA TYR A 223 19.77 -23.15 -8.94
C TYR A 223 18.43 -23.58 -9.57
N PRO A 224 18.08 -23.08 -10.76
CA PRO A 224 16.84 -23.42 -11.43
C PRO A 224 16.91 -24.82 -12.06
N ALA A 225 16.94 -25.85 -11.22
CA ALA A 225 16.97 -27.25 -11.62
C ALA A 225 15.74 -27.93 -11.00
N GLN A 226 14.80 -28.36 -11.83
CA GLN A 226 13.54 -28.96 -11.38
C GLN A 226 13.56 -30.48 -11.38
N ASP A 227 14.28 -31.05 -12.33
CA ASP A 227 14.32 -32.49 -12.57
C ASP A 227 15.71 -33.10 -12.25
N PRO A 228 15.80 -34.42 -11.98
CA PRO A 228 17.08 -35.11 -11.78
C PRO A 228 18.06 -34.98 -12.95
N SER A 229 17.57 -34.81 -14.19
CA SER A 229 18.40 -34.54 -15.36
C SER A 229 19.16 -33.20 -15.27
N ASP A 230 18.47 -32.16 -14.76
CA ASP A 230 19.06 -30.85 -14.55
C ASP A 230 20.13 -30.89 -13.46
N TRP A 231 19.96 -31.76 -12.46
CA TRP A 231 20.95 -31.98 -11.39
C TRP A 231 22.24 -32.61 -11.91
N ALA A 232 22.16 -33.47 -12.91
CA ALA A 232 23.34 -34.01 -13.55
C ALA A 232 24.17 -32.92 -14.28
N GLU A 233 23.49 -31.99 -14.92
CA GLU A 233 24.14 -30.79 -15.51
C GLU A 233 24.73 -29.89 -14.43
N LEU A 234 23.99 -29.65 -13.34
CA LEU A 234 24.45 -28.87 -12.19
C LEU A 234 25.72 -29.47 -11.59
N LEU A 235 25.78 -30.78 -11.38
CA LEU A 235 26.97 -31.46 -10.84
C LEU A 235 28.21 -31.27 -11.71
N GLN A 236 28.04 -31.11 -13.04
CA GLN A 236 29.15 -30.95 -13.96
C GLN A 236 29.57 -29.49 -14.15
N ASN A 237 28.62 -28.56 -14.17
CA ASN A 237 28.79 -27.18 -14.62
C ASN A 237 28.40 -26.13 -13.57
N TYR A 238 28.37 -26.48 -12.28
CA TYR A 238 27.96 -25.53 -11.25
C TYR A 238 29.00 -24.45 -10.99
N HIS A 239 28.65 -23.21 -11.30
CA HIS A 239 29.45 -22.03 -11.03
C HIS A 239 28.68 -21.06 -10.10
N PRO A 240 28.83 -21.21 -8.77
CA PRO A 240 28.16 -20.33 -7.82
C PRO A 240 28.69 -18.89 -7.92
N THR A 241 27.84 -17.92 -7.57
CA THR A 241 28.32 -16.55 -7.36
C THR A 241 29.32 -16.53 -6.20
N ALA A 242 30.15 -15.49 -6.11
CA ALA A 242 31.10 -15.36 -5.01
C ALA A 242 30.43 -15.40 -3.63
N VAL A 243 29.20 -14.86 -3.50
CA VAL A 243 28.41 -14.86 -2.28
C VAL A 243 27.91 -16.26 -1.95
N ASP A 244 27.37 -16.95 -2.95
CA ASP A 244 26.88 -18.33 -2.78
C ASP A 244 28.03 -19.30 -2.46
N ALA A 245 29.18 -19.14 -3.17
CA ALA A 245 30.38 -19.93 -2.89
C ALA A 245 30.87 -19.75 -1.46
N TRP A 246 30.87 -18.51 -0.96
CA TRP A 246 31.21 -18.24 0.45
C TRP A 246 30.19 -18.85 1.41
N SER A 247 28.90 -18.77 1.10
CA SER A 247 27.81 -19.34 1.90
C SER A 247 27.87 -20.86 1.96
N LEU A 248 28.08 -21.51 0.82
CA LEU A 248 28.24 -22.98 0.74
C LEU A 248 29.49 -23.45 1.50
N ARG A 249 30.62 -22.74 1.31
CA ARG A 249 31.86 -23.04 2.04
C ARG A 249 31.67 -22.89 3.55
N LYS A 250 31.00 -21.83 3.98
CA LYS A 250 30.70 -21.62 5.40
C LYS A 250 29.83 -22.77 5.97
N THR A 251 28.84 -23.23 5.20
CA THR A 251 27.99 -24.37 5.59
C THR A 251 28.81 -25.63 5.74
N LEU A 252 29.63 -26.00 4.74
CA LEU A 252 30.48 -27.19 4.81
C LEU A 252 31.47 -27.10 5.96
N HIS A 253 32.08 -25.95 6.19
CA HIS A 253 33.01 -25.74 7.31
C HIS A 253 32.33 -25.87 8.67
N HIS A 254 31.12 -25.30 8.82
CA HIS A 254 30.36 -25.41 10.07
C HIS A 254 29.97 -26.86 10.38
N LEU A 255 29.71 -27.66 9.36
CA LEU A 255 29.40 -29.08 9.47
C LEU A 255 30.65 -29.97 9.56
N GLU A 256 31.85 -29.37 9.51
CA GLU A 256 33.15 -30.10 9.51
C GLU A 256 33.33 -31.04 8.31
N LEU A 257 32.69 -30.71 7.17
CA LEU A 257 32.68 -31.51 5.94
C LEU A 257 33.73 -31.08 4.89
N ASP A 258 34.54 -30.08 5.19
CA ASP A 258 35.54 -29.48 4.27
C ASP A 258 36.96 -30.09 4.41
N VAL A 259 37.11 -31.15 5.22
CA VAL A 259 38.41 -31.75 5.52
C VAL A 259 38.79 -32.81 4.49
N LYS A 260 39.84 -32.53 3.72
CA LYS A 260 40.42 -33.51 2.78
C LYS A 260 41.07 -34.68 3.53
N GLY A 261 40.67 -35.89 3.20
CA GLY A 261 41.23 -37.10 3.79
C GLY A 261 40.72 -37.46 5.20
N GLY A 262 39.62 -36.84 5.64
CA GLY A 262 38.89 -37.21 6.81
C GLY A 262 38.13 -38.56 6.64
N PRO A 263 37.56 -39.12 7.72
CA PRO A 263 36.67 -40.28 7.62
C PRO A 263 35.49 -39.94 6.71
N ALA A 264 34.95 -40.94 6.02
CA ALA A 264 33.75 -40.80 5.21
C ALA A 264 32.61 -40.22 6.07
N THR A 265 32.06 -39.09 5.64
CA THR A 265 31.05 -38.35 6.39
C THR A 265 29.78 -38.32 5.57
N SER A 266 28.64 -38.43 6.22
CA SER A 266 27.33 -38.36 5.57
C SER A 266 26.52 -37.16 6.05
N LEU A 267 25.83 -36.51 5.12
CA LEU A 267 24.97 -35.37 5.35
C LEU A 267 23.56 -35.63 4.83
N THR A 268 22.56 -35.50 5.66
CA THR A 268 21.18 -35.44 5.18
C THR A 268 20.73 -34.00 4.99
N VAL A 269 20.25 -33.70 3.81
CA VAL A 269 19.54 -32.45 3.48
C VAL A 269 18.06 -32.76 3.40
N ILE A 270 17.29 -32.26 4.36
CA ILE A 270 15.85 -32.48 4.43
C ILE A 270 15.13 -31.24 3.86
N SER A 271 14.24 -31.45 2.90
CA SER A 271 13.43 -30.41 2.30
C SER A 271 11.98 -30.84 2.11
N PHE A 272 11.06 -29.89 2.05
CA PHE A 272 9.70 -30.20 1.64
C PHE A 272 9.65 -30.55 0.15
N ALA A 273 8.84 -31.57 -0.19
CA ALA A 273 8.73 -32.09 -1.55
C ALA A 273 8.21 -31.04 -2.55
N ASP A 274 7.38 -30.10 -2.09
CA ASP A 274 6.82 -28.99 -2.88
C ASP A 274 7.67 -27.72 -2.88
N ASP A 275 8.83 -27.71 -2.19
CA ASP A 275 9.77 -26.57 -2.22
C ASP A 275 10.87 -26.82 -3.27
N GLU A 276 10.53 -26.58 -4.54
CA GLU A 276 11.43 -26.80 -5.69
C GLU A 276 12.79 -26.12 -5.53
N LYS A 277 12.81 -24.94 -4.91
CA LYS A 277 14.05 -24.19 -4.72
C LYS A 277 14.95 -24.78 -3.65
N ALA A 278 14.35 -25.27 -2.57
CA ALA A 278 15.09 -25.90 -1.48
C ALA A 278 15.68 -27.25 -1.88
N ARG A 279 15.01 -28.00 -2.75
CA ARG A 279 15.51 -29.28 -3.28
C ARG A 279 16.85 -29.17 -4.00
N SER A 280 17.15 -28.02 -4.61
CA SER A 280 18.41 -27.81 -5.32
C SER A 280 19.63 -27.70 -4.39
N LEU A 281 19.45 -27.52 -3.07
CA LEU A 281 20.55 -27.34 -2.14
C LEU A 281 21.48 -28.59 -2.04
N GLY A 282 20.90 -29.79 -1.99
CA GLY A 282 21.68 -31.03 -1.96
C GLY A 282 22.63 -31.15 -3.15
N PRO A 283 22.11 -31.09 -4.39
CA PRO A 283 22.92 -31.04 -5.59
C PRO A 283 23.95 -29.90 -5.61
N GLN A 284 23.59 -28.69 -5.17
CA GLN A 284 24.53 -27.56 -5.11
C GLN A 284 25.67 -27.80 -4.12
N LEU A 285 25.40 -28.38 -2.96
CA LEU A 285 26.42 -28.74 -1.98
C LEU A 285 27.36 -29.82 -2.54
N ALA A 286 26.84 -30.85 -3.21
CA ALA A 286 27.62 -31.93 -3.81
C ALA A 286 28.53 -31.39 -4.92
N ALA A 287 27.98 -30.58 -5.83
CA ALA A 287 28.75 -29.96 -6.90
C ALA A 287 29.84 -29.04 -6.36
N PHE A 288 29.51 -28.24 -5.35
CA PHE A 288 30.47 -27.32 -4.74
C PHE A 288 31.58 -28.05 -3.98
N ALA A 289 31.29 -29.12 -3.22
CA ALA A 289 32.27 -29.93 -2.50
C ALA A 289 33.29 -30.55 -3.49
N SER A 290 32.84 -30.98 -4.64
CA SER A 290 33.71 -31.55 -5.68
C SER A 290 34.74 -30.55 -6.20
N THR A 291 34.38 -29.24 -6.25
CA THR A 291 35.32 -28.16 -6.69
C THR A 291 36.52 -27.99 -5.74
N PHE A 292 36.39 -28.42 -4.47
CA PHE A 292 37.48 -28.41 -3.49
C PHE A 292 38.23 -29.74 -3.45
N GLY A 293 37.90 -30.67 -4.33
CA GLY A 293 38.53 -32.01 -4.39
C GLY A 293 38.04 -32.93 -3.27
N VAL A 294 36.86 -32.70 -2.71
CA VAL A 294 36.12 -33.63 -1.88
C VAL A 294 35.24 -34.47 -2.79
N THR A 295 35.51 -35.76 -2.91
CA THR A 295 34.68 -36.67 -3.71
C THR A 295 33.34 -36.78 -3.05
N SER A 296 32.27 -36.25 -3.67
CA SER A 296 30.92 -36.29 -3.13
C SER A 296 30.02 -37.15 -3.98
N SER A 297 29.10 -37.88 -3.32
CA SER A 297 27.97 -38.54 -3.97
C SER A 297 26.66 -37.86 -3.56
N LEU A 298 25.67 -37.90 -4.43
CA LEU A 298 24.32 -37.45 -4.16
C LEU A 298 23.37 -38.63 -4.26
N VAL A 299 22.74 -38.98 -3.14
CA VAL A 299 21.74 -40.06 -3.07
C VAL A 299 20.36 -39.40 -2.98
N ILE A 300 19.52 -39.69 -3.95
CA ILE A 300 18.15 -39.21 -4.02
C ILE A 300 17.26 -40.42 -3.93
N ASP A 301 16.32 -40.36 -3.02
CA ASP A 301 15.35 -41.42 -2.81
C ASP A 301 15.96 -42.82 -2.65
N GLN A 302 15.62 -43.52 -1.64
CA GLN A 302 16.22 -44.70 -1.00
C GLN A 302 16.56 -45.96 -1.84
N HIS A 303 16.84 -45.80 -3.11
CA HIS A 303 17.40 -46.93 -3.87
C HIS A 303 18.91 -47.00 -3.63
N HIS A 304 19.27 -47.71 -2.58
CA HIS A 304 20.64 -48.07 -2.22
C HIS A 304 21.33 -48.78 -3.40
N GLU A 305 22.07 -48.04 -4.19
CA GLU A 305 23.26 -48.62 -4.79
C GLU A 305 24.39 -48.49 -3.76
N GLU A 306 25.01 -49.61 -3.38
CA GLU A 306 26.16 -49.61 -2.49
C GLU A 306 27.18 -48.53 -2.87
N PRO A 307 27.80 -47.85 -1.89
CA PRO A 307 28.74 -46.78 -2.14
C PRO A 307 29.87 -47.27 -3.06
N ARG A 308 29.88 -46.77 -4.28
CA ARG A 308 30.89 -47.09 -5.30
C ARG A 308 32.18 -46.32 -5.02
N GLY A 309 33.11 -46.94 -4.32
CA GLY A 309 34.47 -46.44 -4.17
C GLY A 309 34.63 -45.46 -2.99
N SER A 310 35.84 -44.99 -2.81
CA SER A 310 36.21 -44.08 -1.71
C SER A 310 35.57 -42.68 -1.86
N VAL A 311 34.32 -42.56 -1.51
CA VAL A 311 33.61 -41.29 -1.47
C VAL A 311 33.87 -40.67 -0.10
N ALA A 312 34.27 -39.38 -0.10
CA ALA A 312 34.60 -38.68 1.15
C ALA A 312 33.34 -38.04 1.79
N LEU A 313 32.30 -37.76 0.99
CA LEU A 313 31.08 -37.11 1.44
C LEU A 313 29.85 -37.65 0.70
N ASP A 314 28.97 -38.32 1.43
CA ASP A 314 27.67 -38.77 0.94
C ASP A 314 26.58 -37.79 1.34
N ILE A 315 25.88 -37.23 0.36
CA ILE A 315 24.77 -36.28 0.58
C ILE A 315 23.47 -36.99 0.24
N TYR A 316 22.63 -37.14 1.23
CA TYR A 316 21.30 -37.73 1.12
C TYR A 316 20.28 -36.59 1.04
N LEU A 317 19.52 -36.53 -0.05
CA LEU A 317 18.41 -35.59 -0.19
C LEU A 317 17.11 -36.31 0.20
N THR A 318 16.55 -35.95 1.35
CA THR A 318 15.28 -36.49 1.84
C THR A 318 14.17 -35.51 1.62
N LEU A 319 13.15 -35.89 0.86
CA LEU A 319 11.97 -35.09 0.58
C LEU A 319 10.82 -35.53 1.48
N VAL A 320 10.19 -34.55 2.16
CA VAL A 320 9.11 -34.82 3.11
C VAL A 320 7.83 -34.08 2.73
N ASP A 321 6.69 -34.68 3.03
CA ASP A 321 5.40 -34.01 2.88
C ASP A 321 5.18 -33.00 4.02
N ARG A 322 4.51 -31.91 3.73
CA ARG A 322 4.13 -30.89 4.72
C ARG A 322 3.10 -31.36 5.72
N ALA A 323 2.16 -32.19 5.27
CA ALA A 323 1.07 -32.65 6.10
C ALA A 323 1.56 -33.68 7.13
N ASP A 324 2.40 -34.64 6.69
CA ASP A 324 2.93 -35.73 7.49
C ASP A 324 4.40 -35.96 7.15
N PRO A 325 5.31 -35.23 7.81
CA PRO A 325 6.74 -35.35 7.55
C PRO A 325 7.28 -36.68 8.08
N GLN A 326 7.18 -37.72 7.29
CA GLN A 326 7.81 -39.00 7.58
C GLN A 326 9.23 -39.01 7.03
N LEU A 327 10.17 -39.44 7.88
CA LEU A 327 11.58 -39.52 7.52
C LEU A 327 11.89 -40.99 7.25
N GLU A 328 12.13 -41.25 5.98
CA GLU A 328 12.62 -42.53 5.54
C GLU A 328 14.11 -42.42 5.21
N GLY A 329 14.92 -43.41 5.48
CA GLY A 329 16.31 -43.49 5.08
C GLY A 329 17.34 -43.60 6.18
N GLU A 330 18.58 -43.74 5.73
CA GLU A 330 19.71 -43.99 6.61
C GLU A 330 20.03 -42.81 7.52
N ARG A 331 20.41 -43.09 8.76
CA ARG A 331 20.83 -42.04 9.70
C ARG A 331 22.24 -41.61 9.35
N THR A 332 22.38 -40.34 9.05
CA THR A 332 23.65 -39.70 8.71
C THR A 332 24.31 -39.04 9.92
N THR A 333 25.58 -38.69 9.77
CA THR A 333 26.34 -38.02 10.83
C THR A 333 25.91 -36.57 11.05
N ARG A 334 25.40 -35.93 10.03
CA ARG A 334 24.94 -34.53 10.04
C ARG A 334 23.59 -34.39 9.36
N THR A 335 22.75 -33.49 9.87
CA THR A 335 21.45 -33.23 9.28
C THR A 335 21.18 -31.72 9.23
N ILE A 336 20.77 -31.22 8.07
CA ILE A 336 20.36 -29.84 7.89
C ILE A 336 18.96 -29.76 7.25
N ILE A 337 18.23 -28.68 7.56
CA ILE A 337 16.96 -28.39 6.92
C ILE A 337 17.22 -27.36 5.81
N ALA A 338 16.75 -27.68 4.61
CA ALA A 338 16.71 -26.74 3.49
C ALA A 338 15.29 -26.20 3.31
N LEU A 339 15.15 -24.91 3.21
CA LEU A 339 13.86 -24.27 2.94
C LEU A 339 14.03 -22.93 2.18
N SER A 340 13.01 -22.57 1.43
CA SER A 340 13.00 -21.28 0.72
C SER A 340 12.26 -20.20 1.52
N ALA A 341 12.73 -18.96 1.43
CA ALA A 341 12.10 -17.86 2.12
C ALA A 341 10.66 -17.63 1.62
N GLY A 342 9.70 -17.66 2.53
CA GLY A 342 8.28 -17.40 2.23
C GLY A 342 7.51 -18.61 1.70
N THR A 343 8.04 -19.81 1.82
CA THR A 343 7.34 -21.05 1.45
C THR A 343 6.72 -21.75 2.66
N VAL A 344 7.31 -21.60 3.85
CA VAL A 344 7.02 -22.38 5.06
C VAL A 344 6.45 -21.49 6.17
N THR A 345 5.51 -22.00 6.92
CA THR A 345 5.00 -21.39 8.16
C THR A 345 5.80 -21.88 9.39
N ALA A 346 5.71 -21.14 10.50
CA ALA A 346 6.37 -21.54 11.75
C ALA A 346 5.87 -22.90 12.26
N GLU A 347 4.58 -23.20 12.05
CA GLU A 347 3.97 -24.45 12.48
C GLU A 347 4.48 -25.65 11.65
N GLU A 348 4.56 -25.50 10.32
CA GLU A 348 5.10 -26.54 9.43
C GLU A 348 6.57 -26.83 9.74
N LEU A 349 7.37 -25.78 9.95
CA LEU A 349 8.78 -25.91 10.28
C LEU A 349 8.99 -26.58 11.66
N ALA A 350 8.17 -26.19 12.66
CA ALA A 350 8.22 -26.82 13.98
C ALA A 350 7.82 -28.30 13.91
N ARG A 351 6.79 -28.64 13.12
CA ARG A 351 6.36 -30.04 12.91
C ARG A 351 7.47 -30.87 12.27
N LEU A 352 8.13 -30.32 11.25
CA LEU A 352 9.30 -30.96 10.63
C LEU A 352 10.43 -31.19 11.64
N ALA A 353 10.76 -30.17 12.44
CA ALA A 353 11.82 -30.31 13.44
C ALA A 353 11.49 -31.37 14.50
N VAL A 354 10.22 -31.46 14.91
CA VAL A 354 9.75 -32.51 15.83
C VAL A 354 9.87 -33.91 15.19
N ALA A 355 9.50 -34.06 13.92
CA ALA A 355 9.62 -35.32 13.21
C ALA A 355 11.10 -35.78 13.10
N ILE A 356 12.00 -34.85 12.76
CA ILE A 356 13.45 -35.14 12.69
C ILE A 356 13.99 -35.56 14.04
N THR A 357 13.66 -34.85 15.11
CA THR A 357 14.12 -35.19 16.47
C THR A 357 13.46 -36.45 17.01
N GLY A 358 12.23 -36.74 16.59
CA GLY A 358 11.53 -37.98 16.92
C GLY A 358 12.15 -39.21 16.28
N ASP A 359 12.90 -39.06 15.18
CA ASP A 359 13.71 -40.11 14.54
C ASP A 359 15.15 -40.18 15.08
N ASP A 360 15.40 -39.61 16.26
CA ASP A 360 16.71 -39.55 16.91
C ASP A 360 17.83 -38.89 16.06
N ARG A 361 17.45 -38.00 15.13
CA ARG A 361 18.40 -37.21 14.34
C ARG A 361 18.61 -35.84 15.00
N THR A 362 19.86 -35.39 14.99
CA THR A 362 20.21 -34.03 15.47
C THR A 362 20.24 -33.06 14.31
N ILE A 363 19.55 -31.93 14.44
CA ILE A 363 19.55 -30.89 13.41
C ILE A 363 20.70 -29.93 13.68
N ASP A 364 21.69 -29.87 12.80
CA ASP A 364 22.86 -28.99 12.92
C ASP A 364 22.55 -27.53 12.55
N GLY A 365 21.53 -27.31 11.75
CA GLY A 365 21.08 -25.96 11.38
C GLY A 365 20.18 -25.92 10.15
N ILE A 366 19.89 -24.71 9.71
CA ILE A 366 19.00 -24.44 8.60
C ILE A 366 19.77 -23.69 7.50
N VAL A 367 19.57 -24.07 6.26
CA VAL A 367 20.06 -23.31 5.10
C VAL A 367 18.84 -22.77 4.33
N VAL A 368 18.83 -21.45 4.14
CA VAL A 368 17.75 -20.78 3.41
C VAL A 368 18.15 -20.64 1.95
N THR A 369 17.40 -21.28 1.08
CA THR A 369 17.53 -21.10 -0.35
C THR A 369 16.66 -19.92 -0.82
N ASP A 370 17.16 -19.14 -1.75
CA ASP A 370 16.46 -17.98 -2.31
C ASP A 370 15.97 -17.00 -1.21
N PRO A 371 16.92 -16.40 -0.46
CA PRO A 371 16.58 -15.51 0.65
C PRO A 371 15.77 -14.31 0.17
N ASP A 372 14.87 -13.79 1.02
CA ASP A 372 14.11 -12.59 0.70
C ASP A 372 15.08 -11.41 0.46
N PRO A 373 15.01 -10.70 -0.69
CA PRO A 373 15.91 -9.60 -1.02
C PRO A 373 15.81 -8.41 -0.04
N PHE A 374 14.76 -8.36 0.76
CA PHE A 374 14.57 -7.34 1.80
C PHE A 374 15.03 -7.82 3.18
N ASP A 375 15.44 -9.09 3.32
CA ASP A 375 15.96 -9.62 4.58
C ASP A 375 17.38 -9.10 4.84
N ARG A 376 17.55 -8.44 5.98
CA ARG A 376 18.84 -7.96 6.48
C ARG A 376 19.22 -8.60 7.80
N THR A 377 18.51 -9.65 8.21
CA THR A 377 18.76 -10.36 9.46
C THR A 377 19.91 -11.36 9.29
N ILE A 378 20.45 -11.81 10.39
CA ILE A 378 21.63 -12.70 10.38
C ILE A 378 21.31 -14.17 10.65
N GLY A 379 20.03 -14.48 10.97
CA GLY A 379 19.58 -15.86 11.23
C GLY A 379 20.12 -16.46 12.52
N ARG A 380 20.42 -15.63 13.50
CA ARG A 380 20.77 -16.13 14.85
C ARG A 380 19.50 -16.30 15.65
N VAL A 381 19.43 -17.38 16.41
CA VAL A 381 18.39 -17.55 17.42
C VAL A 381 18.46 -16.33 18.36
N ALA A 382 17.35 -15.60 18.51
CA ALA A 382 17.27 -14.60 19.52
C ALA A 382 17.61 -15.28 20.84
N GLN A 383 18.73 -14.90 21.44
CA GLN A 383 18.97 -15.29 22.83
C GLN A 383 17.73 -14.75 23.56
N SER A 384 16.77 -15.65 23.85
CA SER A 384 15.75 -15.35 24.82
C SER A 384 16.53 -14.72 25.95
N GLN A 385 16.31 -13.42 26.21
CA GLN A 385 16.76 -12.84 27.43
C GLN A 385 16.28 -13.84 28.48
N ARG A 386 17.16 -14.75 28.87
CA ARG A 386 16.99 -15.47 30.13
C ARG A 386 16.67 -14.30 31.03
N ARG A 387 15.39 -14.18 31.34
CA ARG A 387 14.94 -13.30 32.42
C ARG A 387 15.92 -13.65 33.50
N SER A 388 16.90 -12.77 33.63
CA SER A 388 17.85 -12.81 34.73
C SER A 388 16.93 -12.96 35.91
N GLY A 389 16.90 -14.21 36.43
CA GLY A 389 15.94 -14.58 37.44
C GLY A 389 16.01 -13.46 38.44
N SER A 390 14.90 -12.83 38.70
CA SER A 390 14.80 -11.81 39.70
C SER A 390 15.60 -12.37 40.88
N ARG A 391 16.78 -11.80 41.12
CA ARG A 391 17.44 -12.03 42.38
C ARG A 391 16.39 -11.55 43.36
N LEU A 392 15.65 -12.47 43.92
CA LEU A 392 14.84 -12.23 45.09
C LEU A 392 15.78 -11.48 46.05
N PRO A 393 15.42 -10.29 46.49
CA PRO A 393 16.24 -9.58 47.48
C PRO A 393 16.42 -10.55 48.62
N THR A 394 17.68 -10.91 48.92
CA THR A 394 18.01 -11.75 50.03
C THR A 394 17.45 -11.04 51.27
N LEU A 395 16.33 -11.57 51.81
CA LEU A 395 15.81 -11.09 53.07
C LEU A 395 16.92 -11.26 54.10
N LEU A 396 17.50 -10.15 54.48
CA LEU A 396 18.40 -10.06 55.64
C LEU A 396 17.59 -10.51 56.87
N THR A 397 17.74 -11.77 57.26
CA THR A 397 17.24 -12.29 58.52
C THR A 397 18.07 -11.60 59.62
N GLY A 398 17.53 -10.52 60.12
CA GLY A 398 18.05 -9.85 61.32
C GLY A 398 17.86 -10.76 62.50
N THR A 399 18.95 -11.37 63.01
CA THR A 399 19.00 -12.04 64.30
C THR A 399 18.85 -10.99 65.39
N ALA A 400 17.65 -10.93 65.98
CA ALA A 400 17.43 -10.17 67.21
C ALA A 400 18.25 -10.78 68.35
N ARG A 401 19.33 -10.10 68.74
CA ARG A 401 20.13 -10.44 69.92
C ARG A 401 19.36 -9.98 71.17
N ARG A 402 18.78 -10.91 71.89
CA ARG A 402 18.18 -10.71 73.20
C ARG A 402 19.32 -10.46 74.20
N THR A 403 19.47 -9.25 74.69
CA THR A 403 20.29 -8.93 75.88
C THR A 403 19.40 -9.06 77.09
N ARG A 404 19.93 -9.81 78.10
CA ARG A 404 19.44 -9.90 79.47
C ARG A 404 19.77 -8.60 80.24
#